data_481ef03f5334c4d253d1ae252fbeb2d7
#
_entry.id   481ef03f5334c4d253d1ae252fbeb2d7
#
_cell.length_a   1.000
_cell.length_b   1.000
_cell.length_c   1.000
_cell.angle_alpha   90.00
_cell.angle_beta   90.00
_cell.angle_gamma   90.00
#
_symmetry.space_group_name_H-M   'P 1'
#
loop_
_entity.id
_entity.type
_entity.pdbx_description
1 polymer ?
#
loop_
_entity_poly.entity_id
_entity_poly.type
_entity_poly.pdbx_seq_one_letter_code
_entity_poly.pdbx_strand_id
1 'polypeptide(L)'
;MVRKKILNPDRVRRIKGGFSFIPHRFVTDGFMSSLNGSELLLYLFLVAVSDRYGLSFYSSTTICKLLEMTSGHYQKARQGLIEKDLIDFNGTVFQVLDLPASLGVHPAVGNLFEEV
;
A
#
# COMPACT_ATOMS: atom_id res chain seq x y z
N MET A 1 -30.63 -5.96 8.53
CA MET A 1 -29.20 -6.07 8.92
C MET A 1 -28.62 -7.39 8.43
N VAL A 2 -27.46 -7.31 7.80
CA VAL A 2 -26.82 -8.51 7.28
C VAL A 2 -26.06 -9.23 8.40
N ARG A 3 -26.31 -10.52 8.54
CA ARG A 3 -25.56 -11.35 9.47
C ARG A 3 -24.40 -12.00 8.73
N LYS A 4 -23.23 -11.87 9.32
CA LYS A 4 -22.04 -12.46 8.73
C LYS A 4 -21.90 -13.90 9.22
N LYS A 5 -22.19 -14.84 8.34
CA LYS A 5 -21.91 -16.26 8.59
C LYS A 5 -20.69 -16.67 7.80
N ILE A 6 -19.89 -17.54 8.37
CA ILE A 6 -18.78 -18.15 7.63
C ILE A 6 -19.36 -19.00 6.51
N LEU A 7 -19.01 -18.66 5.27
CA LEU A 7 -19.56 -19.34 4.09
C LEU A 7 -18.88 -20.68 3.85
N ASN A 8 -17.58 -20.78 4.14
CA ASN A 8 -16.80 -21.98 3.92
C ASN A 8 -15.99 -22.29 5.19
N PRO A 9 -16.55 -23.09 6.12
CA PRO A 9 -15.86 -23.37 7.38
C PRO A 9 -14.54 -24.13 7.23
N ASP A 10 -14.36 -24.85 6.12
CA ASP A 10 -13.15 -25.64 5.89
C ASP A 10 -11.98 -24.77 5.44
N ARG A 11 -12.25 -23.52 5.02
CA ARG A 11 -11.23 -22.64 4.47
C ARG A 11 -11.18 -21.27 5.15
N VAL A 12 -11.40 -21.24 6.43
CA VAL A 12 -11.23 -19.99 7.19
C VAL A 12 -9.76 -19.60 7.18
N ARG A 13 -9.49 -18.34 6.85
CA ARG A 13 -8.12 -17.84 6.80
C ARG A 13 -7.45 -17.97 8.15
N ARG A 14 -6.22 -18.44 8.12
CA ARG A 14 -5.36 -18.51 9.30
C ARG A 14 -3.99 -17.95 8.96
N ILE A 15 -3.33 -17.38 9.95
CA ILE A 15 -1.96 -16.93 9.79
C ILE A 15 -1.05 -18.16 9.85
N LYS A 16 -0.39 -18.46 8.73
CA LYS A 16 0.62 -19.52 8.66
C LYS A 16 1.92 -18.89 8.20
N GLY A 17 2.97 -19.01 8.98
CA GLY A 17 4.23 -18.36 8.69
C GLY A 17 4.15 -16.85 8.88
N GLY A 18 4.89 -16.11 8.06
CA GLY A 18 4.89 -14.67 8.15
C GLY A 18 3.61 -14.04 7.61
N PHE A 19 3.33 -12.84 8.07
CA PHE A 19 2.21 -12.05 7.55
C PHE A 19 2.53 -10.56 7.65
N SER A 20 1.79 -9.80 6.86
CA SER A 20 1.82 -8.33 6.91
C SER A 20 0.39 -7.83 7.07
N PHE A 21 0.23 -6.55 7.41
CA PHE A 21 -1.09 -5.99 7.67
C PHE A 21 -1.30 -4.69 6.92
N ILE A 22 -2.57 -4.40 6.68
CA ILE A 22 -2.99 -3.10 6.17
C ILE A 22 -4.10 -2.62 7.11
N PRO A 23 -3.94 -1.47 7.79
CA PRO A 23 -4.97 -0.96 8.68
C PRO A 23 -6.25 -0.62 7.90
N HIS A 24 -7.40 -0.77 8.54
CA HIS A 24 -8.68 -0.43 7.90
C HIS A 24 -8.73 1.04 7.45
N ARG A 25 -8.05 1.96 8.18
CA ARG A 25 -8.03 3.36 7.80
C ARG A 25 -7.35 3.62 6.46
N PHE A 26 -6.60 2.67 5.93
CA PHE A 26 -6.09 2.77 4.56
C PHE A 26 -7.25 2.93 3.57
N VAL A 27 -8.36 2.26 3.81
CA VAL A 27 -9.59 2.39 3.01
C VAL A 27 -10.45 3.53 3.52
N THR A 28 -10.74 3.55 4.83
CA THR A 28 -11.74 4.46 5.39
C THR A 28 -11.29 5.92 5.39
N ASP A 29 -9.99 6.18 5.46
CA ASP A 29 -9.45 7.54 5.44
C ASP A 29 -9.05 8.01 4.03
N GLY A 30 -9.39 7.23 3.00
CA GLY A 30 -9.22 7.65 1.61
C GLY A 30 -7.86 7.39 0.99
N PHE A 31 -6.92 6.77 1.70
CA PHE A 31 -5.59 6.53 1.16
C PHE A 31 -5.64 5.65 -0.09
N MET A 32 -6.37 4.55 -0.04
CA MET A 32 -6.46 3.63 -1.17
C MET A 32 -7.03 4.32 -2.41
N SER A 33 -8.10 5.09 -2.25
CA SER A 33 -8.73 5.76 -3.39
C SER A 33 -7.88 6.90 -3.96
N SER A 34 -6.89 7.37 -3.21
CA SER A 34 -5.95 8.40 -3.70
C SER A 34 -4.88 7.84 -4.62
N LEU A 35 -4.73 6.52 -4.71
CA LEU A 35 -3.69 5.86 -5.49
C LEU A 35 -4.23 5.47 -6.88
N ASN A 36 -3.37 5.59 -7.90
CA ASN A 36 -3.69 4.99 -9.19
C ASN A 36 -3.39 3.49 -9.16
N GLY A 37 -3.73 2.77 -10.24
CA GLY A 37 -3.57 1.32 -10.27
C GLY A 37 -2.15 0.84 -10.05
N SER A 38 -1.17 1.50 -10.67
CA SER A 38 0.25 1.12 -10.52
C SER A 38 0.76 1.39 -9.11
N GLU A 39 0.37 2.51 -8.53
CA GLU A 39 0.72 2.84 -7.15
C GLU A 39 0.13 1.83 -6.17
N LEU A 40 -1.15 1.50 -6.36
CA LEU A 40 -1.83 0.55 -5.49
C LEU A 40 -1.19 -0.84 -5.57
N LEU A 41 -0.87 -1.29 -6.79
CA LEU A 41 -0.23 -2.59 -6.99
C LEU A 41 1.14 -2.64 -6.34
N LEU A 42 1.95 -1.60 -6.54
CA LEU A 42 3.27 -1.52 -5.92
C LEU A 42 3.17 -1.46 -4.40
N TYR A 43 2.26 -0.66 -3.88
CA TYR A 43 2.05 -0.55 -2.44
C TYR A 43 1.66 -1.90 -1.83
N LEU A 44 0.69 -2.58 -2.44
CA LEU A 44 0.25 -3.89 -1.96
C LEU A 44 1.39 -4.90 -1.95
N PHE A 45 2.21 -4.90 -3.01
CA PHE A 45 3.39 -5.76 -3.07
C PHE A 45 4.36 -5.46 -1.92
N LEU A 46 4.69 -4.17 -1.73
CA LEU A 46 5.65 -3.78 -0.70
C LEU A 46 5.15 -4.12 0.70
N VAL A 47 3.85 -3.96 0.96
CA VAL A 47 3.27 -4.38 2.23
C VAL A 47 3.39 -5.90 2.39
N ALA A 48 3.04 -6.64 1.34
CA ALA A 48 3.00 -8.11 1.41
C ALA A 48 4.37 -8.73 1.67
N VAL A 49 5.45 -8.12 1.20
CA VAL A 49 6.81 -8.66 1.36
C VAL A 49 7.58 -8.02 2.50
N SER A 50 7.01 -7.03 3.18
CA SER A 50 7.70 -6.31 4.25
C SER A 50 7.83 -7.18 5.51
N ASP A 51 8.91 -6.93 6.25
CA ASP A 51 9.07 -7.51 7.57
C ASP A 51 8.22 -6.73 8.60
N ARG A 52 8.38 -7.06 9.88
CA ARG A 52 7.59 -6.41 10.95
C ARG A 52 7.85 -4.91 11.10
N TYR A 53 8.94 -4.41 10.53
CA TYR A 53 9.28 -2.99 10.55
C TYR A 53 8.88 -2.28 9.25
N GLY A 54 8.23 -3.00 8.33
CA GLY A 54 7.88 -2.46 7.03
C GLY A 54 8.99 -2.51 6.00
N LEU A 55 10.10 -3.18 6.30
CA LEU A 55 11.29 -3.17 5.45
C LEU A 55 11.28 -4.31 4.44
N SER A 56 11.75 -4.02 3.23
CA SER A 56 11.96 -5.03 2.21
C SER A 56 13.12 -4.64 1.29
N PHE A 57 13.65 -5.64 0.60
CA PHE A 57 14.80 -5.49 -0.26
C PHE A 57 14.55 -6.24 -1.57
N TYR A 58 14.15 -5.49 -2.61
CA TYR A 58 13.87 -6.04 -3.93
C TYR A 58 14.41 -5.10 -4.99
N SER A 59 15.06 -5.66 -6.02
CA SER A 59 15.54 -4.85 -7.13
C SER A 59 14.37 -4.38 -8.00
N SER A 60 14.58 -3.26 -8.68
CA SER A 60 13.59 -2.74 -9.63
C SER A 60 13.27 -3.75 -10.72
N THR A 61 14.27 -4.47 -11.20
CA THR A 61 14.10 -5.50 -12.23
C THR A 61 13.17 -6.61 -11.73
N THR A 62 13.38 -7.08 -10.51
CA THR A 62 12.55 -8.13 -9.91
C THR A 62 11.12 -7.65 -9.72
N ILE A 63 10.94 -6.43 -9.20
CA ILE A 63 9.61 -5.87 -8.97
C ILE A 63 8.85 -5.73 -10.29
N CYS A 64 9.50 -5.15 -11.32
CA CYS A 64 8.87 -4.99 -12.62
C CYS A 64 8.44 -6.32 -13.21
N LYS A 65 9.27 -7.35 -13.05
CA LYS A 65 8.96 -8.68 -13.53
C LYS A 65 7.77 -9.30 -12.79
N LEU A 66 7.77 -9.21 -11.46
CA LEU A 66 6.70 -9.80 -10.64
C LEU A 66 5.36 -9.10 -10.84
N LEU A 67 5.38 -7.78 -10.99
CA LEU A 67 4.16 -7.00 -11.13
C LEU A 67 3.77 -6.74 -12.57
N GLU A 68 4.56 -7.23 -13.53
CA GLU A 68 4.35 -7.01 -14.96
C GLU A 68 4.21 -5.52 -15.28
N MET A 69 5.11 -4.73 -14.71
CA MET A 69 5.19 -3.29 -14.93
C MET A 69 6.37 -2.93 -15.82
N THR A 70 6.20 -1.89 -16.62
CA THR A 70 7.34 -1.28 -17.31
C THR A 70 8.18 -0.51 -16.29
N SER A 71 9.44 -0.28 -16.63
CA SER A 71 10.33 0.52 -15.79
C SER A 71 9.78 1.93 -15.54
N GLY A 72 9.19 2.52 -16.56
CA GLY A 72 8.60 3.85 -16.43
C GLY A 72 7.40 3.89 -15.48
N HIS A 73 6.49 2.92 -15.58
CA HIS A 73 5.36 2.83 -14.67
C HIS A 73 5.80 2.57 -13.24
N TYR A 74 6.80 1.70 -13.07
CA TYR A 74 7.36 1.42 -11.75
C TYR A 74 7.95 2.67 -11.10
N GLN A 75 8.78 3.42 -11.85
CA GLN A 75 9.42 4.62 -11.31
C GLN A 75 8.40 5.68 -10.90
N LYS A 76 7.36 5.87 -11.72
CA LYS A 76 6.28 6.80 -11.40
C LYS A 76 5.49 6.35 -10.18
N ALA A 77 5.18 5.05 -10.10
CA ALA A 77 4.45 4.50 -8.96
C ALA A 77 5.25 4.68 -7.66
N ARG A 78 6.54 4.35 -7.70
CA ARG A 78 7.42 4.53 -6.54
C ARG A 78 7.46 5.99 -6.11
N GLN A 79 7.68 6.89 -7.05
CA GLN A 79 7.74 8.33 -6.74
C GLN A 79 6.41 8.83 -6.17
N GLY A 80 5.30 8.40 -6.74
CA GLY A 80 3.97 8.77 -6.25
C GLY A 80 3.73 8.32 -4.82
N LEU A 81 4.13 7.10 -4.48
CA LEU A 81 3.99 6.59 -3.12
C LEU A 81 4.88 7.34 -2.13
N ILE A 82 6.09 7.72 -2.54
CA ILE A 82 6.98 8.54 -1.71
C ILE A 82 6.36 9.92 -1.46
N GLU A 83 5.84 10.55 -2.49
CA GLU A 83 5.23 11.88 -2.38
C GLU A 83 3.97 11.87 -1.50
N LYS A 84 3.26 10.76 -1.48
CA LYS A 84 2.07 10.59 -0.63
C LYS A 84 2.41 10.13 0.78
N ASP A 85 3.70 10.04 1.10
CA ASP A 85 4.19 9.71 2.43
C ASP A 85 3.75 8.32 2.91
N LEU A 86 3.67 7.38 1.98
CA LEU A 86 3.29 6.00 2.27
C LEU A 86 4.48 5.06 2.34
N ILE A 87 5.58 5.40 1.65
CA ILE A 87 6.81 4.61 1.67
C ILE A 87 8.02 5.52 1.68
N ASP A 88 9.14 4.96 2.14
CA ASP A 88 10.48 5.51 1.92
C ASP A 88 11.31 4.53 1.11
N PHE A 89 12.28 5.06 0.40
CA PHE A 89 13.20 4.26 -0.40
C PHE A 89 14.56 4.96 -0.46
N ASN A 90 15.63 4.24 -0.11
CA ASN A 90 16.98 4.81 -0.09
C ASN A 90 17.86 4.40 -1.27
N GLY A 91 17.25 3.80 -2.30
CA GLY A 91 17.98 3.24 -3.45
C GLY A 91 18.19 1.74 -3.36
N THR A 92 18.01 1.18 -2.18
CA THR A 92 18.23 -0.25 -1.92
C THR A 92 17.09 -0.88 -1.13
N VAL A 93 16.72 -0.25 -0.03
CA VAL A 93 15.70 -0.75 0.91
C VAL A 93 14.45 0.09 0.81
N PHE A 94 13.30 -0.59 0.76
CA PHE A 94 11.99 0.04 0.90
C PHE A 94 11.53 -0.05 2.34
N GLN A 95 10.81 0.97 2.77
CA GLN A 95 10.09 0.94 4.04
C GLN A 95 8.65 1.36 3.81
N VAL A 96 7.71 0.49 4.17
CA VAL A 96 6.30 0.87 4.26
C VAL A 96 6.12 1.61 5.56
N LEU A 97 5.68 2.86 5.46
CA LEU A 97 5.55 3.72 6.63
C LEU A 97 4.22 3.50 7.33
N ASP A 98 4.17 3.85 8.61
CA ASP A 98 2.89 4.00 9.28
C ASP A 98 2.07 5.04 8.50
N LEU A 99 0.75 4.84 8.43
CA LEU A 99 -0.10 5.77 7.68
C LEU A 99 -0.02 7.16 8.31
N PRO A 100 0.07 8.23 7.49
CA PRO A 100 0.03 9.58 8.02
C PRO A 100 -1.26 9.84 8.81
N ALA A 101 -1.26 10.85 9.65
CA ALA A 101 -2.44 11.22 10.44
C ALA A 101 -3.65 11.51 9.53
N SER A 102 -3.38 12.07 8.35
CA SER A 102 -4.38 12.33 7.32
C SER A 102 -3.72 12.26 5.96
N LEU A 103 -4.52 12.21 4.88
CA LEU A 103 -3.98 12.30 3.53
C LEU A 103 -3.06 13.52 3.43
N GLY A 104 -1.95 13.34 2.71
CA GLY A 104 -0.98 14.41 2.51
C GLY A 104 -1.67 15.70 2.12
N VAL A 105 -1.39 16.76 2.88
CA VAL A 105 -2.12 18.01 2.72
C VAL A 105 -1.51 18.77 1.56
N HIS A 106 -2.15 18.66 0.42
CA HIS A 106 -1.98 19.62 -0.65
C HIS A 106 -3.14 20.62 -0.49
N PRO A 107 -2.90 21.94 -0.51
CA PRO A 107 -3.98 22.91 -0.23
C PRO A 107 -5.25 22.68 -1.02
N ALA A 108 -5.13 22.31 -2.29
CA ALA A 108 -6.28 22.06 -3.16
C ALA A 108 -7.01 20.78 -2.78
N VAL A 109 -6.31 19.80 -2.22
CA VAL A 109 -6.88 18.51 -1.83
C VAL A 109 -7.48 18.59 -0.44
N GLY A 110 -6.83 19.34 0.47
CA GLY A 110 -7.31 19.49 1.84
C GLY A 110 -8.73 20.03 1.89
N ASN A 111 -9.02 21.04 1.07
CA ASN A 111 -10.35 21.64 1.02
C ASN A 111 -11.43 20.65 0.57
N LEU A 112 -11.09 19.74 -0.32
CA LEU A 112 -12.05 18.72 -0.80
C LEU A 112 -12.41 17.74 0.29
N PHE A 113 -11.49 17.39 1.14
CA PHE A 113 -11.72 16.43 2.20
C PHE A 113 -12.40 17.03 3.42
N GLU A 114 -12.21 18.31 3.65
CA GLU A 114 -12.84 19.00 4.77
C GLU A 114 -14.35 19.13 4.61
N GLU A 115 -14.85 19.06 3.39
CA GLU A 115 -16.27 19.17 3.08
C GLU A 115 -17.02 17.84 3.20
N VAL A 116 -16.30 16.77 3.42
CA VAL A 116 -16.87 15.43 3.56
C VAL A 116 -17.09 15.06 5.05
#